data_1beba8068cc4fc8838a3de5a022d96e6
#
_entry.id   1beba8068cc4fc8838a3de5a022d96e6
#
_cell.length_a   1.000
_cell.length_b   1.000
_cell.length_c   1.000
_cell.angle_alpha   90.00
_cell.angle_beta   90.00
_cell.angle_gamma   90.00
#
_symmetry.space_group_name_H-M   'P 1'
#
loop_
_entity.id
_entity.type
_entity.pdbx_description
1 polymer ?
#
loop_
_entity_poly.entity_id
_entity_poly.type
_entity_poly.pdbx_seq_one_letter_code
_entity_poly.pdbx_strand_id
1 'polypeptide(L)'
;DARQSLHMKQVFITARKAGLVANGVSLEHHAFGMMMDESGRPFKTRTGGTVKLNDLLKEATDRARVVVTEKNKELSEDEIRSISRKVGIGAIKYADLSITRTHDYVFNWKTMLSFDGNTAPYLQYAYTRIQSIFRKSDIELEQNAPVLLEEKSERSLALQIIQFEETINQVALDCFPH
;
A
#
# COMPACT_ATOMS: atom_id res chain seq x y z
N ASP A 1 -10.12 -14.54 0.88
CA ASP A 1 -10.67 -14.56 2.23
C ASP A 1 -10.39 -15.92 2.88
N ALA A 2 -9.99 -15.94 4.15
CA ALA A 2 -9.66 -17.15 4.91
C ALA A 2 -10.80 -18.20 4.94
N ARG A 3 -12.05 -17.76 4.90
CA ARG A 3 -13.24 -18.64 4.86
C ARG A 3 -13.33 -19.49 3.60
N GLN A 4 -12.64 -19.14 2.53
CA GLN A 4 -12.62 -19.88 1.27
C GLN A 4 -11.51 -20.93 1.20
N SER A 5 -10.67 -21.05 2.22
CA SER A 5 -9.48 -21.92 2.20
C SER A 5 -9.81 -23.39 1.92
N LEU A 6 -10.87 -23.92 2.55
CA LEU A 6 -11.29 -25.31 2.29
C LEU A 6 -11.78 -25.51 0.86
N HIS A 7 -12.57 -24.56 0.35
CA HIS A 7 -13.07 -24.61 -1.03
C HIS A 7 -11.91 -24.56 -2.03
N MET A 8 -10.97 -23.63 -1.87
CA MET A 8 -9.79 -23.54 -2.75
C MET A 8 -8.95 -24.81 -2.70
N LYS A 9 -8.74 -25.40 -1.52
CA LYS A 9 -8.05 -26.68 -1.39
C LYS A 9 -8.74 -27.80 -2.19
N GLN A 10 -10.07 -27.89 -2.12
CA GLN A 10 -10.84 -28.86 -2.88
C GLN A 10 -10.72 -28.61 -4.39
N VAL A 11 -10.81 -27.37 -4.84
CA VAL A 11 -10.62 -26.99 -6.26
C VAL A 11 -9.23 -27.41 -6.74
N PHE A 12 -8.17 -27.13 -5.99
CA PHE A 12 -6.79 -27.48 -6.36
C PHE A 12 -6.57 -28.99 -6.46
N ILE A 13 -7.09 -29.75 -5.50
CA ILE A 13 -7.02 -31.22 -5.52
C ILE A 13 -7.78 -31.78 -6.74
N THR A 14 -8.97 -31.26 -7.02
CA THR A 14 -9.79 -31.70 -8.16
C THR A 14 -9.11 -31.39 -9.48
N ALA A 15 -8.56 -30.16 -9.63
CA ALA A 15 -7.85 -29.77 -10.84
C ALA A 15 -6.62 -30.67 -11.12
N ARG A 16 -5.85 -31.00 -10.08
CA ARG A 16 -4.73 -31.95 -10.20
C ARG A 16 -5.20 -33.35 -10.59
N LYS A 17 -6.23 -33.88 -9.93
CA LYS A 17 -6.79 -35.22 -10.26
C LYS A 17 -7.36 -35.28 -11.68
N ALA A 18 -7.92 -34.20 -12.18
CA ALA A 18 -8.44 -34.08 -13.53
C ALA A 18 -7.35 -33.90 -14.62
N GLY A 19 -6.07 -33.80 -14.23
CA GLY A 19 -4.96 -33.55 -15.15
C GLY A 19 -4.94 -32.16 -15.76
N LEU A 20 -5.65 -31.20 -15.17
CA LEU A 20 -5.71 -29.79 -15.63
C LEU A 20 -4.50 -28.95 -15.19
N VAL A 21 -3.69 -29.48 -14.29
CA VAL A 21 -2.51 -28.79 -13.75
C VAL A 21 -1.28 -29.64 -14.00
N ALA A 22 -0.31 -29.07 -14.72
CA ALA A 22 0.95 -29.75 -15.04
C ALA A 22 1.76 -30.04 -13.75
N ASN A 23 2.60 -31.08 -13.84
CA ASN A 23 3.52 -31.42 -12.77
C ASN A 23 4.49 -30.25 -12.51
N GLY A 24 4.77 -29.96 -11.25
CA GLY A 24 5.67 -28.85 -10.84
C GLY A 24 5.00 -27.48 -10.72
N VAL A 25 3.74 -27.31 -11.14
CA VAL A 25 3.00 -26.05 -10.91
C VAL A 25 2.53 -25.98 -9.45
N SER A 26 2.89 -24.94 -8.71
CA SER A 26 2.32 -24.65 -7.41
C SER A 26 0.94 -24.01 -7.53
N LEU A 27 -0.02 -24.47 -6.72
CA LEU A 27 -1.33 -23.86 -6.57
C LEU A 27 -1.47 -23.42 -5.12
N GLU A 28 -1.56 -22.13 -4.90
CA GLU A 28 -1.54 -21.53 -3.58
C GLU A 28 -2.76 -20.65 -3.33
N HIS A 29 -3.29 -20.70 -2.11
CA HIS A 29 -4.35 -19.83 -1.67
C HIS A 29 -3.81 -18.91 -0.56
N HIS A 30 -3.57 -17.66 -0.90
CA HIS A 30 -3.14 -16.64 0.05
C HIS A 30 -4.36 -16.03 0.74
N ALA A 31 -4.70 -16.59 1.91
CA ALA A 31 -5.80 -16.11 2.72
C ALA A 31 -5.52 -14.68 3.26
N PHE A 32 -6.57 -13.90 3.45
CA PHE A 32 -6.49 -12.56 4.05
C PHE A 32 -7.62 -12.35 5.05
N GLY A 33 -7.37 -11.48 6.04
CA GLY A 33 -8.30 -11.09 7.07
C GLY A 33 -9.41 -10.17 6.55
N MET A 34 -10.26 -9.73 7.45
CA MET A 34 -11.39 -8.86 7.14
C MET A 34 -11.09 -7.41 7.48
N MET A 35 -11.62 -6.52 6.65
CA MET A 35 -11.71 -5.10 6.96
C MET A 35 -12.88 -4.89 7.93
N MET A 36 -12.60 -4.31 9.09
CA MET A 36 -13.55 -4.05 10.16
C MET A 36 -13.84 -2.55 10.27
N ASP A 37 -15.00 -2.19 10.76
CA ASP A 37 -15.29 -0.84 11.20
C ASP A 37 -14.76 -0.59 12.63
N GLU A 38 -14.87 0.66 13.11
CA GLU A 38 -14.42 1.03 14.46
C GLU A 38 -15.16 0.31 15.60
N SER A 39 -16.31 -0.31 15.30
CA SER A 39 -17.06 -1.13 16.26
C SER A 39 -16.64 -2.60 16.27
N GLY A 40 -15.63 -2.98 15.46
CA GLY A 40 -15.18 -4.35 15.31
C GLY A 40 -16.12 -5.24 14.50
N ARG A 41 -16.97 -4.67 13.67
CA ARG A 41 -17.84 -5.39 12.73
C ARG A 41 -17.29 -5.31 11.32
N PRO A 42 -17.58 -6.30 10.44
CA PRO A 42 -17.21 -6.20 9.05
C PRO A 42 -17.65 -4.86 8.43
N PHE A 43 -16.71 -4.19 7.78
CA PHE A 43 -16.94 -2.85 7.21
C PHE A 43 -18.12 -2.87 6.22
N LYS A 44 -19.09 -1.96 6.41
CA LYS A 44 -20.31 -1.84 5.59
C LYS A 44 -20.45 -0.44 5.04
N THR A 45 -21.20 -0.29 3.94
CA THR A 45 -21.63 1.02 3.45
C THR A 45 -22.60 1.68 4.45
N ARG A 46 -22.74 3.00 4.35
CA ARG A 46 -23.75 3.76 5.11
C ARG A 46 -25.17 3.23 4.94
N THR A 47 -25.46 2.56 3.82
CA THR A 47 -26.77 1.94 3.51
C THR A 47 -26.91 0.50 4.02
N GLY A 48 -25.92 -0.01 4.77
CA GLY A 48 -25.96 -1.34 5.41
C GLY A 48 -25.61 -2.52 4.50
N GLY A 49 -25.24 -2.28 3.24
CA GLY A 49 -24.79 -3.31 2.29
C GLY A 49 -23.29 -3.61 2.37
N THR A 50 -22.85 -4.67 1.71
CA THR A 50 -21.42 -4.96 1.51
C THR A 50 -20.80 -3.85 0.68
N VAL A 51 -19.67 -3.30 1.14
CA VAL A 51 -18.92 -2.29 0.38
C VAL A 51 -18.35 -2.92 -0.88
N LYS A 52 -18.71 -2.41 -2.04
CA LYS A 52 -18.03 -2.78 -3.28
C LYS A 52 -16.68 -2.09 -3.32
N LEU A 53 -15.66 -2.79 -3.78
CA LEU A 53 -14.31 -2.23 -3.88
C LEU A 53 -14.28 -0.91 -4.67
N ASN A 54 -15.05 -0.81 -5.76
CA ASN A 54 -15.12 0.42 -6.55
C ASN A 54 -15.68 1.61 -5.76
N ASP A 55 -16.66 1.38 -4.89
CA ASP A 55 -17.24 2.45 -4.07
C ASP A 55 -16.25 2.92 -3.01
N LEU A 56 -15.47 1.97 -2.43
CA LEU A 56 -14.40 2.27 -1.49
C LEU A 56 -13.29 3.11 -2.15
N LEU A 57 -12.83 2.71 -3.34
CA LEU A 57 -11.79 3.44 -4.08
C LEU A 57 -12.26 4.83 -4.52
N LYS A 58 -13.52 4.96 -4.90
CA LYS A 58 -14.13 6.25 -5.22
C LYS A 58 -14.20 7.14 -3.99
N GLU A 59 -14.74 6.66 -2.89
CA GLU A 59 -14.81 7.41 -1.63
C GLU A 59 -13.42 7.85 -1.14
N ALA A 60 -12.40 6.99 -1.25
CA ALA A 60 -11.02 7.35 -0.93
C ALA A 60 -10.51 8.52 -1.79
N THR A 61 -10.80 8.48 -3.08
CA THR A 61 -10.41 9.54 -4.02
C THR A 61 -11.14 10.84 -3.71
N ASP A 62 -12.45 10.78 -3.43
CA ASP A 62 -13.27 11.95 -3.12
C ASP A 62 -12.83 12.61 -1.80
N ARG A 63 -12.52 11.82 -0.76
CA ARG A 63 -11.96 12.32 0.51
C ARG A 63 -10.55 12.91 0.35
N ALA A 64 -9.70 12.24 -0.42
CA ALA A 64 -8.37 12.74 -0.74
C ALA A 64 -8.45 14.08 -1.51
N ARG A 65 -9.45 14.26 -2.38
CA ARG A 65 -9.68 15.52 -3.08
C ARG A 65 -9.90 16.69 -2.13
N VAL A 66 -10.72 16.51 -1.10
CA VAL A 66 -10.95 17.54 -0.09
C VAL A 66 -9.63 17.96 0.55
N VAL A 67 -8.84 16.97 1.02
CA VAL A 67 -7.56 17.25 1.68
C VAL A 67 -6.54 17.91 0.75
N VAL A 68 -6.46 17.46 -0.52
CA VAL A 68 -5.56 18.05 -1.52
C VAL A 68 -5.93 19.50 -1.82
N THR A 69 -7.22 19.78 -1.99
CA THR A 69 -7.71 21.14 -2.28
C THR A 69 -7.49 22.10 -1.11
N GLU A 70 -7.67 21.61 0.13
CA GLU A 70 -7.42 22.42 1.32
C GLU A 70 -5.93 22.78 1.50
N LYS A 71 -5.03 21.84 1.17
CA LYS A 71 -3.59 22.02 1.33
C LYS A 71 -2.94 22.87 0.23
N ASN A 72 -3.49 22.85 -0.97
CA ASN A 72 -2.97 23.66 -2.08
C ASN A 72 -4.10 24.19 -2.97
N LYS A 73 -4.38 25.47 -2.85
CA LYS A 73 -5.44 26.17 -3.57
C LYS A 73 -5.07 26.61 -5.00
N GLU A 74 -3.80 26.48 -5.37
CA GLU A 74 -3.29 26.95 -6.65
C GLU A 74 -3.28 25.85 -7.73
N LEU A 75 -3.62 24.61 -7.38
CA LEU A 75 -3.65 23.48 -8.30
C LEU A 75 -4.82 23.60 -9.28
N SER A 76 -4.57 23.26 -10.53
CA SER A 76 -5.61 23.09 -11.53
C SER A 76 -6.50 21.87 -11.21
N GLU A 77 -7.70 21.85 -11.78
CA GLU A 77 -8.65 20.75 -11.60
C GLU A 77 -8.09 19.38 -12.04
N ASP A 78 -7.28 19.34 -13.09
CA ASP A 78 -6.67 18.11 -13.59
C ASP A 78 -5.56 17.61 -12.64
N GLU A 79 -4.77 18.52 -12.06
CA GLU A 79 -3.79 18.20 -11.04
C GLU A 79 -4.47 17.69 -9.76
N ILE A 80 -5.51 18.39 -9.29
CA ILE A 80 -6.31 17.97 -8.13
C ILE A 80 -6.85 16.55 -8.37
N ARG A 81 -7.42 16.28 -9.53
CA ARG A 81 -7.94 14.95 -9.89
C ARG A 81 -6.85 13.88 -9.87
N SER A 82 -5.72 14.17 -10.50
CA SER A 82 -4.58 13.24 -10.59
C SER A 82 -3.98 12.94 -9.20
N ILE A 83 -3.73 13.97 -8.40
CA ILE A 83 -3.14 13.84 -7.06
C ILE A 83 -4.11 13.12 -6.12
N SER A 84 -5.39 13.51 -6.11
CA SER A 84 -6.42 12.90 -5.27
C SER A 84 -6.57 11.41 -5.54
N ARG A 85 -6.50 10.99 -6.81
CA ARG A 85 -6.52 9.58 -7.18
C ARG A 85 -5.30 8.83 -6.64
N LYS A 86 -4.10 9.40 -6.79
CA LYS A 86 -2.86 8.79 -6.30
C LYS A 86 -2.86 8.67 -4.78
N VAL A 87 -3.29 9.72 -4.08
CA VAL A 87 -3.35 9.76 -2.62
C VAL A 87 -4.42 8.80 -2.09
N GLY A 88 -5.64 8.86 -2.62
CA GLY A 88 -6.75 8.03 -2.16
C GLY A 88 -6.53 6.53 -2.40
N ILE A 89 -6.13 6.15 -3.61
CA ILE A 89 -5.83 4.74 -3.93
C ILE A 89 -4.59 4.27 -3.17
N GLY A 90 -3.56 5.11 -3.06
CA GLY A 90 -2.36 4.82 -2.28
C GLY A 90 -2.68 4.55 -0.81
N ALA A 91 -3.57 5.34 -0.21
CA ALA A 91 -3.99 5.17 1.18
C ALA A 91 -4.64 3.81 1.42
N ILE A 92 -5.58 3.38 0.56
CA ILE A 92 -6.21 2.06 0.66
C ILE A 92 -5.18 0.93 0.51
N LYS A 93 -4.35 0.99 -0.55
CA LYS A 93 -3.32 -0.04 -0.77
C LYS A 93 -2.36 -0.17 0.40
N TYR A 94 -1.89 0.97 0.91
CA TYR A 94 -0.93 0.97 2.01
C TYR A 94 -1.57 0.44 3.30
N ALA A 95 -2.78 0.86 3.61
CA ALA A 95 -3.49 0.39 4.80
C ALA A 95 -3.69 -1.13 4.79
N ASP A 96 -4.02 -1.70 3.63
CA ASP A 96 -4.20 -3.15 3.47
C ASP A 96 -2.87 -3.91 3.52
N LEU A 97 -1.83 -3.40 2.86
CA LEU A 97 -0.55 -4.08 2.71
C LEU A 97 0.44 -3.86 3.87
N SER A 98 0.22 -2.87 4.72
CA SER A 98 1.07 -2.57 5.89
C SER A 98 0.74 -3.39 7.14
N ILE A 99 -0.21 -4.31 7.03
CA ILE A 99 -0.68 -5.16 8.11
C ILE A 99 -0.45 -6.62 7.72
N THR A 100 -0.20 -7.47 8.70
CA THR A 100 -0.14 -8.92 8.47
C THR A 100 -1.40 -9.37 7.74
N ARG A 101 -1.24 -9.82 6.51
CA ARG A 101 -2.33 -10.13 5.58
C ARG A 101 -3.44 -11.02 6.17
N THR A 102 -3.08 -11.94 7.07
CA THR A 102 -4.01 -12.88 7.71
C THR A 102 -4.79 -12.29 8.89
N HIS A 103 -4.44 -11.08 9.34
CA HIS A 103 -5.12 -10.41 10.45
C HIS A 103 -6.26 -9.54 9.95
N ASP A 104 -7.32 -9.46 10.76
CA ASP A 104 -8.36 -8.47 10.60
C ASP A 104 -7.81 -7.08 10.97
N TYR A 105 -8.28 -6.01 10.31
CA TYR A 105 -7.86 -4.66 10.63
C TYR A 105 -9.02 -3.68 10.65
N VAL A 106 -8.90 -2.65 11.49
CA VAL A 106 -9.90 -1.58 11.58
C VAL A 106 -9.63 -0.54 10.52
N PHE A 107 -10.63 -0.30 9.69
CA PHE A 107 -10.59 0.70 8.63
C PHE A 107 -11.02 2.07 9.19
N ASN A 108 -10.14 3.04 9.12
CA ASN A 108 -10.40 4.41 9.56
C ASN A 108 -9.88 5.44 8.54
N TRP A 109 -10.81 6.19 7.94
CA TRP A 109 -10.52 7.19 6.93
C TRP A 109 -9.56 8.29 7.42
N LYS A 110 -9.74 8.75 8.65
CA LYS A 110 -8.93 9.83 9.22
C LYS A 110 -7.46 9.42 9.35
N THR A 111 -7.23 8.21 9.84
CA THR A 111 -5.87 7.69 9.99
C THR A 111 -5.21 7.42 8.64
N MET A 112 -5.94 6.79 7.70
CA MET A 112 -5.37 6.38 6.41
C MET A 112 -5.00 7.54 5.50
N LEU A 113 -5.73 8.64 5.58
CA LEU A 113 -5.48 9.86 4.80
C LEU A 113 -4.64 10.90 5.55
N SER A 114 -4.14 10.56 6.74
CA SER A 114 -3.24 11.43 7.51
C SER A 114 -1.90 11.59 6.79
N PHE A 115 -1.34 12.80 6.87
CA PHE A 115 0.03 13.10 6.45
C PHE A 115 1.06 12.89 7.57
N ASP A 116 0.61 12.34 8.71
CA ASP A 116 1.46 12.01 9.85
C ASP A 116 1.38 10.51 10.14
N GLY A 117 2.48 9.95 10.64
CA GLY A 117 2.59 8.55 11.03
C GLY A 117 2.87 7.61 9.85
N ASN A 118 2.54 6.33 10.02
CA ASN A 118 2.80 5.27 9.05
C ASN A 118 1.65 5.19 8.01
N THR A 119 1.66 6.07 7.02
CA THR A 119 0.59 6.21 6.02
C THR A 119 1.15 6.42 4.61
N ALA A 120 0.36 6.09 3.58
CA ALA A 120 0.75 6.35 2.20
C ALA A 120 0.92 7.85 1.89
N PRO A 121 0.01 8.76 2.33
CA PRO A 121 0.22 10.19 2.11
C PRO A 121 1.53 10.71 2.73
N TYR A 122 1.94 10.19 3.89
CA TYR A 122 3.22 10.55 4.49
C TYR A 122 4.42 10.11 3.63
N LEU A 123 4.42 8.88 3.14
CA LEU A 123 5.48 8.38 2.25
C LEU A 123 5.53 9.15 0.93
N GLN A 124 4.38 9.44 0.34
CA GLN A 124 4.29 10.26 -0.87
C GLN A 124 4.81 11.68 -0.63
N TYR A 125 4.47 12.27 0.52
CA TYR A 125 4.99 13.58 0.93
C TYR A 125 6.52 13.54 1.12
N ALA A 126 7.05 12.54 1.82
CA ALA A 126 8.50 12.38 2.01
C ALA A 126 9.23 12.27 0.67
N TYR A 127 8.71 11.48 -0.26
CA TYR A 127 9.25 11.37 -1.62
C TYR A 127 9.25 12.72 -2.36
N THR A 128 8.13 13.42 -2.37
CA THR A 128 8.03 14.71 -3.05
C THR A 128 8.94 15.77 -2.45
N ARG A 129 9.16 15.70 -1.13
CA ARG A 129 10.08 16.59 -0.42
C ARG A 129 11.53 16.34 -0.84
N ILE A 130 11.96 15.09 -0.94
CA ILE A 130 13.27 14.71 -1.45
C ILE A 130 13.45 15.21 -2.89
N GLN A 131 12.47 14.96 -3.76
CA GLN A 131 12.50 15.44 -5.15
C GLN A 131 12.56 16.99 -5.23
N SER A 132 11.94 17.68 -4.29
CA SER A 132 12.00 19.15 -4.22
C SER A 132 13.38 19.66 -3.82
N ILE A 133 14.11 18.95 -2.97
CA ILE A 133 15.50 19.28 -2.62
C ILE A 133 16.37 19.22 -3.87
N PHE A 134 16.31 18.12 -4.62
CA PHE A 134 17.08 17.98 -5.86
C PHE A 134 16.73 19.03 -6.91
N ARG A 135 15.46 19.39 -7.07
CA ARG A 135 15.04 20.43 -8.02
C ARG A 135 15.49 21.85 -7.63
N LYS A 136 15.69 22.10 -6.35
CA LYS A 136 16.09 23.43 -5.82
C LYS A 136 17.59 23.56 -5.63
N SER A 137 18.30 22.44 -5.50
CA SER A 137 19.74 22.43 -5.50
C SER A 137 20.18 22.38 -6.96
N ASP A 138 20.92 23.37 -7.44
CA ASP A 138 21.58 23.33 -8.74
C ASP A 138 22.77 22.35 -8.78
N ILE A 139 22.67 21.26 -8.00
CA ILE A 139 23.71 20.23 -7.87
C ILE A 139 23.47 19.17 -8.92
N GLU A 140 24.37 19.08 -9.89
CA GLU A 140 24.47 17.91 -10.76
C GLU A 140 25.09 16.76 -9.95
N LEU A 141 24.35 15.65 -9.83
CA LEU A 141 24.83 14.45 -9.17
C LEU A 141 25.89 13.78 -10.06
N GLU A 142 27.12 13.78 -9.65
CA GLU A 142 28.17 12.98 -10.29
C GLU A 142 27.90 11.49 -10.02
N GLN A 143 27.72 10.71 -11.09
CA GLN A 143 27.37 9.27 -10.99
C GLN A 143 28.40 8.43 -10.24
N ASN A 144 29.65 8.89 -10.17
CA ASN A 144 30.76 8.17 -9.54
C ASN A 144 31.35 8.88 -8.31
N ALA A 145 30.61 9.85 -7.77
CA ALA A 145 31.05 10.51 -6.55
C ALA A 145 31.17 9.50 -5.39
N PRO A 146 32.23 9.59 -4.57
CA PRO A 146 32.34 8.71 -3.40
C PRO A 146 31.23 8.99 -2.40
N VAL A 147 30.59 7.94 -1.90
CA VAL A 147 29.57 8.06 -0.85
C VAL A 147 30.30 8.17 0.50
N LEU A 148 30.19 9.34 1.11
CA LEU A 148 30.71 9.58 2.46
C LEU A 148 29.57 9.49 3.45
N LEU A 149 29.72 8.64 4.48
CA LEU A 149 28.70 8.41 5.53
C LEU A 149 29.31 8.87 6.87
N GLU A 150 29.11 10.13 7.20
CA GLU A 150 29.67 10.74 8.41
C GLU A 150 28.71 10.61 9.59
N GLU A 151 27.41 10.83 9.36
CA GLU A 151 26.39 10.83 10.38
C GLU A 151 25.79 9.42 10.63
N LYS A 152 25.33 9.19 11.86
CA LYS A 152 24.65 7.91 12.22
C LYS A 152 23.39 7.65 11.40
N SER A 153 22.63 8.70 11.10
CA SER A 153 21.42 8.64 10.28
C SER A 153 21.72 8.18 8.85
N GLU A 154 22.81 8.67 8.26
CA GLU A 154 23.26 8.28 6.91
C GLU A 154 23.64 6.80 6.86
N ARG A 155 24.40 6.34 7.87
CA ARG A 155 24.78 4.91 7.98
C ARG A 155 23.57 4.02 8.18
N SER A 156 22.62 4.44 9.01
CA SER A 156 21.38 3.70 9.23
C SER A 156 20.56 3.59 7.94
N LEU A 157 20.42 4.69 7.18
CA LEU A 157 19.75 4.69 5.89
C LEU A 157 20.47 3.81 4.86
N ALA A 158 21.80 3.89 4.79
CA ALA A 158 22.58 3.06 3.87
C ALA A 158 22.40 1.56 4.16
N LEU A 159 22.36 1.15 5.42
CA LEU A 159 22.06 -0.23 5.81
C LEU A 159 20.64 -0.66 5.36
N GLN A 160 19.64 0.17 5.54
CA GLN A 160 18.29 -0.12 5.07
C GLN A 160 18.22 -0.28 3.54
N ILE A 161 18.95 0.57 2.81
CA ILE A 161 19.02 0.48 1.34
C ILE A 161 19.69 -0.82 0.90
N ILE A 162 20.76 -1.25 1.56
CA ILE A 162 21.47 -2.51 1.25
C ILE A 162 20.56 -3.73 1.52
N GLN A 163 19.77 -3.69 2.59
CA GLN A 163 18.85 -4.77 2.97
C GLN A 163 17.59 -4.82 2.12
N PHE A 164 17.34 -3.81 1.29
CA PHE A 164 16.10 -3.69 0.52
C PHE A 164 15.88 -4.86 -0.43
N GLU A 165 16.93 -5.31 -1.14
CA GLU A 165 16.83 -6.44 -2.08
C GLU A 165 16.46 -7.74 -1.35
N GLU A 166 17.08 -8.02 -0.22
CA GLU A 166 16.75 -9.19 0.62
C GLU A 166 15.30 -9.13 1.10
N THR A 167 14.86 -7.95 1.55
CA THR A 167 13.47 -7.74 1.98
C THR A 167 12.48 -7.99 0.84
N ILE A 168 12.75 -7.51 -0.37
CA ILE A 168 11.88 -7.74 -1.54
C ILE A 168 11.82 -9.23 -1.90
N ASN A 169 12.95 -9.93 -1.85
CA ASN A 169 13.00 -11.37 -2.09
C ASN A 169 12.19 -12.14 -1.03
N GLN A 170 12.28 -11.75 0.24
CA GLN A 170 11.49 -12.35 1.30
C GLN A 170 9.98 -12.10 1.12
N VAL A 171 9.59 -10.87 0.77
CA VAL A 171 8.21 -10.51 0.43
C VAL A 171 7.67 -11.38 -0.71
N ALA A 172 8.48 -11.61 -1.74
CA ALA A 172 8.08 -12.45 -2.89
C ALA A 172 7.88 -13.91 -2.50
N LEU A 173 8.69 -14.44 -1.56
CA LEU A 173 8.60 -15.82 -1.09
C LEU A 173 7.40 -16.02 -0.16
N ASP A 174 7.21 -15.13 0.79
CA ASP A 174 6.22 -15.29 1.87
C ASP A 174 4.87 -14.66 1.54
N CYS A 175 4.82 -13.79 0.52
CA CYS A 175 3.65 -12.96 0.21
C CYS A 175 3.17 -12.12 1.40
N PHE A 176 4.13 -11.61 2.20
CA PHE A 176 3.89 -10.70 3.33
C PHE A 176 4.63 -9.38 3.09
N PRO A 177 3.96 -8.34 2.57
CA PRO A 177 4.60 -7.06 2.22
C PRO A 177 4.75 -6.09 3.40
N HIS A 178 4.35 -6.46 4.62
CA HIS A 178 4.38 -5.61 5.83
C HIS A 178 5.68 -5.70 6.60
#